data_b5f4e3f80136eaa30ac52386edd40019
#
_entry.id   b5f4e3f80136eaa30ac52386edd40019
#
_cell.length_a   1.000
_cell.length_b   1.000
_cell.length_c   1.000
_cell.angle_alpha   90.00
_cell.angle_beta   90.00
_cell.angle_gamma   90.00
#
_symmetry.space_group_name_H-M   'P 1'
#
loop_
_entity.id
_entity.type
_entity.pdbx_description
1 polymer ?
#
loop_
_entity_poly.entity_id
_entity_poly.type
_entity_poly.pdbx_seq_one_letter_code
_entity_poly.pdbx_strand_id
1 'polypeptide(L)'
;MKTHLYSVMAVACVIMASIVCISAGKKPVTLFMVGDSTMADKEELDASPERGWGQLFPTYLNDDIVVQNHARNGRSTKSFMAEGRWAEVLERAQRNDIVIIQFGHNDAKQEDPKRYANINDYEQNLMTMIEQAKKKHLKVILCTPVSRRSYKEGQYYDTHGAYPEAARRVAKRMNVPLLDLHATSTEWVQRMGDDDSKAFFMNVAPGECTKYPDGKNDNTHLREAGALEIGRQAAEMIVNQKIKFLAKYINQNGQVRYTTPCNLK
;
A
#
# COMPACT_ATOMS: atom_id res chain seq x y z
N MET A 1 -61.26 -17.58 -70.89
CA MET A 1 -61.25 -16.70 -69.74
C MET A 1 -60.13 -17.19 -68.82
N LYS A 2 -59.10 -16.44 -68.75
CA LYS A 2 -57.83 -16.81 -68.01
C LYS A 2 -57.85 -16.16 -66.67
N THR A 3 -57.86 -16.96 -65.62
CA THR A 3 -57.68 -16.50 -64.22
C THR A 3 -56.22 -16.60 -63.89
N HIS A 4 -55.58 -15.45 -63.62
CA HIS A 4 -54.19 -15.35 -63.09
C HIS A 4 -54.20 -15.52 -61.58
N LEU A 5 -53.51 -16.59 -61.19
CA LEU A 5 -53.24 -16.90 -59.79
C LEU A 5 -51.94 -16.13 -59.39
N TYR A 6 -52.03 -15.11 -58.51
CA TYR A 6 -50.86 -14.45 -57.96
C TYR A 6 -50.43 -15.15 -56.67
N SER A 7 -49.30 -15.84 -56.75
CA SER A 7 -48.60 -16.38 -55.57
C SER A 7 -47.98 -15.25 -54.86
N VAL A 8 -48.40 -14.98 -53.61
CA VAL A 8 -47.76 -14.10 -52.72
C VAL A 8 -46.71 -14.90 -51.97
N MET A 9 -45.41 -14.71 -52.32
CA MET A 9 -44.31 -15.22 -51.55
C MET A 9 -44.08 -14.28 -50.33
N ALA A 10 -44.46 -14.75 -49.14
CA ALA A 10 -44.10 -14.11 -47.90
C ALA A 10 -42.61 -14.38 -47.60
N VAL A 11 -41.77 -13.38 -47.77
CA VAL A 11 -40.37 -13.41 -47.31
C VAL A 11 -40.37 -13.17 -45.80
N ALA A 12 -40.23 -14.24 -45.03
CA ALA A 12 -40.00 -14.17 -43.62
C ALA A 12 -38.55 -13.73 -43.38
N CYS A 13 -38.34 -12.43 -43.12
CA CYS A 13 -37.07 -11.92 -42.58
C CYS A 13 -36.91 -12.42 -41.15
N VAL A 14 -36.18 -13.50 -40.98
CA VAL A 14 -35.68 -13.93 -39.66
C VAL A 14 -34.54 -12.96 -39.28
N ILE A 15 -34.87 -11.94 -38.50
CA ILE A 15 -33.85 -11.11 -37.82
C ILE A 15 -33.26 -11.96 -36.70
N MET A 16 -32.15 -12.64 -37.00
CA MET A 16 -31.31 -13.22 -35.96
C MET A 16 -30.69 -12.05 -35.17
N ALA A 17 -31.34 -11.65 -34.09
CA ALA A 17 -30.72 -10.81 -33.09
C ALA A 17 -29.60 -11.60 -32.44
N SER A 18 -28.38 -11.44 -32.94
CA SER A 18 -27.15 -11.90 -32.28
C SER A 18 -27.04 -11.14 -31.00
N ILE A 19 -27.52 -11.72 -29.89
CA ILE A 19 -27.20 -11.26 -28.53
C ILE A 19 -25.70 -11.53 -28.37
N VAL A 20 -24.89 -10.55 -28.69
CA VAL A 20 -23.51 -10.53 -28.25
C VAL A 20 -23.57 -10.39 -26.72
N CYS A 21 -23.56 -11.52 -26.02
CA CYS A 21 -23.26 -11.57 -24.64
C CYS A 21 -21.82 -11.07 -24.50
N ILE A 22 -21.65 -9.73 -24.37
CA ILE A 22 -20.43 -9.16 -23.84
C ILE A 22 -20.41 -9.69 -22.42
N SER A 23 -19.71 -10.79 -22.21
CA SER A 23 -19.29 -11.20 -20.88
C SER A 23 -18.53 -10.00 -20.32
N ALA A 24 -19.21 -9.18 -19.53
CA ALA A 24 -18.56 -8.12 -18.77
C ALA A 24 -17.60 -8.83 -17.82
N GLY A 25 -16.37 -9.04 -18.28
CA GLY A 25 -15.31 -9.63 -17.48
C GLY A 25 -15.31 -8.94 -16.14
N LYS A 26 -15.38 -9.70 -15.06
CA LYS A 26 -15.39 -9.14 -13.71
C LYS A 26 -14.17 -8.23 -13.59
N LYS A 27 -14.41 -6.93 -13.36
CA LYS A 27 -13.33 -5.98 -13.20
C LYS A 27 -12.36 -6.51 -12.14
N PRO A 28 -11.05 -6.48 -12.37
CA PRO A 28 -10.08 -6.93 -11.39
C PRO A 28 -10.24 -6.14 -10.09
N VAL A 29 -10.02 -6.82 -8.97
CA VAL A 29 -10.02 -6.18 -7.65
C VAL A 29 -8.86 -5.19 -7.58
N THR A 30 -9.11 -4.00 -7.05
CA THR A 30 -8.07 -3.00 -6.82
C THR A 30 -7.63 -3.03 -5.35
N LEU A 31 -6.31 -3.04 -5.14
CA LEU A 31 -5.67 -2.81 -3.87
C LEU A 31 -5.23 -1.34 -3.80
N PHE A 32 -5.88 -0.56 -2.95
CA PHE A 32 -5.47 0.79 -2.62
C PHE A 32 -4.48 0.77 -1.45
N MET A 33 -3.31 1.37 -1.64
CA MET A 33 -2.32 1.55 -0.58
C MET A 33 -2.33 3.01 -0.14
N VAL A 34 -2.59 3.23 1.13
CA VAL A 34 -2.81 4.55 1.73
C VAL A 34 -1.88 4.73 2.91
N GLY A 35 -1.02 5.76 2.85
CA GLY A 35 0.00 5.94 3.86
C GLY A 35 0.88 7.17 3.65
N ASP A 36 2.01 7.14 4.34
CA ASP A 36 3.02 8.20 4.34
C ASP A 36 4.23 7.89 3.42
N SER A 37 5.35 8.58 3.65
CA SER A 37 6.55 8.48 2.82
C SER A 37 7.22 7.11 2.83
N THR A 38 7.01 6.29 3.87
CA THR A 38 7.61 4.95 3.95
C THR A 38 6.93 3.97 2.99
N MET A 39 5.68 4.27 2.61
CA MET A 39 4.88 3.48 1.66
C MET A 39 4.86 4.09 0.25
N ALA A 40 5.00 5.42 0.12
CA ALA A 40 4.76 6.18 -1.11
C ALA A 40 5.72 5.85 -2.25
N ASP A 41 5.23 5.96 -3.48
CA ASP A 41 6.07 5.91 -4.68
C ASP A 41 7.09 7.04 -4.69
N LYS A 42 8.28 6.74 -5.23
CA LYS A 42 9.36 7.69 -5.45
C LYS A 42 9.53 7.88 -6.95
N GLU A 43 9.64 9.14 -7.37
CA GLU A 43 9.65 9.49 -8.80
C GLU A 43 11.07 9.49 -9.40
N GLU A 44 12.09 9.85 -8.58
CA GLU A 44 13.47 10.04 -9.05
C GLU A 44 14.30 8.76 -8.87
N LEU A 45 13.93 7.70 -9.57
CA LEU A 45 14.50 6.36 -9.36
C LEU A 45 15.97 6.26 -9.74
N ASP A 46 16.40 7.04 -10.76
CA ASP A 46 17.79 7.04 -11.23
C ASP A 46 18.68 7.96 -10.38
N ALA A 47 18.09 8.94 -9.69
CA ALA A 47 18.81 9.91 -8.88
C ALA A 47 18.92 9.52 -7.40
N SER A 48 18.08 8.61 -6.93
CA SER A 48 18.00 8.20 -5.52
C SER A 48 17.65 6.73 -5.34
N PRO A 49 18.32 6.01 -4.42
CA PRO A 49 17.97 4.62 -4.07
C PRO A 49 16.73 4.53 -3.18
N GLU A 50 16.08 5.66 -2.85
CA GLU A 50 14.89 5.67 -1.99
C GLU A 50 13.69 5.00 -2.65
N ARG A 51 13.05 4.06 -1.95
CA ARG A 51 11.81 3.40 -2.37
C ARG A 51 10.83 3.32 -1.20
N GLY A 52 9.53 3.44 -1.50
CA GLY A 52 8.49 3.08 -0.54
C GLY A 52 8.15 1.60 -0.61
N TRP A 53 7.84 0.97 0.52
CA TRP A 53 7.48 -0.44 0.51
C TRP A 53 6.19 -0.70 -0.30
N GLY A 54 5.27 0.26 -0.34
CA GLY A 54 4.06 0.17 -1.16
C GLY A 54 4.34 0.22 -2.66
N GLN A 55 5.41 0.92 -3.07
CA GLN A 55 5.89 0.96 -4.45
C GLN A 55 6.36 -0.43 -4.92
N LEU A 56 6.98 -1.19 -4.02
CA LEU A 56 7.57 -2.50 -4.34
C LEU A 56 6.67 -3.67 -3.94
N PHE A 57 5.60 -3.42 -3.18
CA PHE A 57 4.67 -4.47 -2.76
C PHE A 57 4.04 -5.26 -3.92
N PRO A 58 3.76 -4.66 -5.09
CA PRO A 58 3.28 -5.39 -6.26
C PRO A 58 4.17 -6.57 -6.69
N THR A 59 5.47 -6.57 -6.36
CA THR A 59 6.39 -7.69 -6.67
C THR A 59 6.01 -9.00 -5.96
N TYR A 60 5.24 -8.90 -4.86
CA TYR A 60 4.73 -10.03 -4.09
C TYR A 60 3.32 -10.47 -4.50
N LEU A 61 2.73 -9.81 -5.49
CA LEU A 61 1.36 -10.06 -5.95
C LEU A 61 1.36 -10.71 -7.34
N ASN A 62 0.31 -11.48 -7.63
CA ASN A 62 0.03 -11.97 -8.98
C ASN A 62 -0.71 -10.92 -9.80
N ASP A 63 -0.92 -11.21 -11.10
CA ASP A 63 -1.52 -10.27 -12.06
C ASP A 63 -3.06 -10.15 -11.94
N ASP A 64 -3.69 -10.90 -11.03
CA ASP A 64 -5.16 -10.90 -10.84
C ASP A 64 -5.67 -9.72 -9.98
N ILE A 65 -4.75 -8.88 -9.48
CA ILE A 65 -5.08 -7.70 -8.67
C ILE A 65 -4.35 -6.48 -9.21
N VAL A 66 -5.04 -5.35 -9.25
CA VAL A 66 -4.45 -4.05 -9.63
C VAL A 66 -4.07 -3.29 -8.36
N VAL A 67 -2.85 -2.75 -8.31
CA VAL A 67 -2.40 -1.93 -7.17
C VAL A 67 -2.44 -0.45 -7.55
N GLN A 68 -3.03 0.37 -6.69
CA GLN A 68 -2.98 1.83 -6.76
C GLN A 68 -2.37 2.36 -5.46
N ASN A 69 -1.15 2.88 -5.54
CA ASN A 69 -0.48 3.46 -4.40
C ASN A 69 -0.82 4.96 -4.27
N HIS A 70 -1.68 5.28 -3.32
CA HIS A 70 -2.08 6.65 -2.97
C HIS A 70 -1.29 7.23 -1.80
N ALA A 71 -0.32 6.48 -1.24
CA ALA A 71 0.53 6.98 -0.17
C ALA A 71 1.30 8.22 -0.62
N ARG A 72 1.52 9.17 0.29
CA ARG A 72 2.16 10.46 -0.06
C ARG A 72 3.18 10.89 0.99
N ASN A 73 4.34 11.34 0.52
CA ASN A 73 5.41 11.83 1.38
C ASN A 73 4.92 12.91 2.35
N GLY A 74 5.27 12.77 3.63
CA GLY A 74 4.99 13.77 4.66
C GLY A 74 3.54 13.81 5.17
N ARG A 75 2.65 12.90 4.77
CA ARG A 75 1.26 12.93 5.20
C ARG A 75 1.05 12.13 6.49
N SER A 76 0.26 12.71 7.38
CA SER A 76 -0.34 12.08 8.54
C SER A 76 -1.78 11.67 8.23
N THR A 77 -2.45 10.97 9.14
CA THR A 77 -3.90 10.73 9.03
C THR A 77 -4.67 12.04 8.85
N LYS A 78 -4.34 13.07 9.66
CA LYS A 78 -4.95 14.40 9.61
C LYS A 78 -4.76 15.08 8.26
N SER A 79 -3.53 15.23 7.80
CA SER A 79 -3.24 15.96 6.56
C SER A 79 -3.73 15.21 5.32
N PHE A 80 -3.66 13.87 5.32
CA PHE A 80 -4.15 13.06 4.21
C PHE A 80 -5.67 13.23 4.00
N MET A 81 -6.43 13.25 5.09
CA MET A 81 -7.88 13.52 5.06
C MET A 81 -8.18 14.96 4.69
N ALA A 82 -7.50 15.93 5.31
CA ALA A 82 -7.75 17.36 5.09
C ALA A 82 -7.45 17.82 3.65
N GLU A 83 -6.49 17.17 2.98
CA GLU A 83 -6.15 17.43 1.58
C GLU A 83 -7.10 16.75 0.58
N GLY A 84 -8.15 16.08 1.04
CA GLY A 84 -9.11 15.37 0.18
C GLY A 84 -8.59 14.06 -0.40
N ARG A 85 -7.35 13.63 -0.09
CA ARG A 85 -6.74 12.42 -0.66
C ARG A 85 -7.48 11.15 -0.29
N TRP A 86 -8.00 11.09 0.93
CA TRP A 86 -8.83 9.97 1.35
C TRP A 86 -10.18 9.95 0.61
N ALA A 87 -10.79 11.10 0.38
CA ALA A 87 -12.02 11.20 -0.41
C ALA A 87 -11.80 10.73 -1.85
N GLU A 88 -10.66 11.07 -2.47
CA GLU A 88 -10.29 10.59 -3.81
C GLU A 88 -10.18 9.06 -3.86
N VAL A 89 -9.56 8.42 -2.86
CA VAL A 89 -9.52 6.95 -2.76
C VAL A 89 -10.92 6.36 -2.70
N LEU A 90 -11.79 6.92 -1.85
CA LEU A 90 -13.16 6.46 -1.72
C LEU A 90 -13.97 6.64 -3.01
N GLU A 91 -13.75 7.70 -3.76
CA GLU A 91 -14.42 7.95 -5.04
C GLU A 91 -14.06 6.88 -6.08
N ARG A 92 -12.78 6.52 -6.17
CA ARG A 92 -12.27 5.52 -7.13
C ARG A 92 -12.63 4.09 -6.76
N ALA A 93 -12.74 3.82 -5.45
CA ALA A 93 -12.91 2.47 -4.93
C ALA A 93 -14.30 1.90 -5.20
N GLN A 94 -14.36 0.62 -5.53
CA GLN A 94 -15.56 -0.14 -5.79
C GLN A 94 -15.79 -1.20 -4.71
N ARG A 95 -17.02 -1.71 -4.65
CA ARG A 95 -17.37 -2.80 -3.74
C ARG A 95 -16.41 -3.98 -3.89
N ASN A 96 -15.91 -4.52 -2.78
CA ASN A 96 -14.94 -5.59 -2.65
C ASN A 96 -13.49 -5.24 -3.02
N ASP A 97 -13.17 -4.02 -3.40
CA ASP A 97 -11.79 -3.57 -3.45
C ASP A 97 -11.18 -3.62 -2.04
N ILE A 98 -9.86 -3.58 -2.00
CA ILE A 98 -9.08 -3.72 -0.77
C ILE A 98 -8.36 -2.41 -0.50
N VAL A 99 -8.28 -2.01 0.77
CA VAL A 99 -7.43 -0.89 1.18
C VAL A 99 -6.51 -1.31 2.32
N ILE A 100 -5.22 -0.98 2.19
CA ILE A 100 -4.22 -1.05 3.25
C ILE A 100 -3.93 0.37 3.72
N ILE A 101 -4.02 0.61 5.04
CA ILE A 101 -3.82 1.93 5.66
C ILE A 101 -2.64 1.87 6.61
N GLN A 102 -1.62 2.75 6.44
CA GLN A 102 -0.47 2.88 7.31
C GLN A 102 -0.08 4.34 7.53
N PHE A 103 -0.15 4.80 8.76
CA PHE A 103 0.30 6.12 9.20
C PHE A 103 0.95 6.06 10.58
N GLY A 104 1.48 7.20 11.07
CA GLY A 104 2.03 7.36 12.41
C GLY A 104 3.30 8.20 12.43
N HIS A 105 4.16 8.13 11.39
CA HIS A 105 5.42 8.87 11.35
C HIS A 105 5.24 10.38 11.40
N ASN A 106 4.22 10.89 10.71
CA ASN A 106 3.95 12.33 10.63
C ASN A 106 2.90 12.78 11.63
N ASP A 107 2.05 11.88 12.10
CA ASP A 107 1.10 12.15 13.18
C ASP A 107 1.83 12.50 14.48
N ALA A 108 3.00 11.92 14.72
CA ALA A 108 3.83 12.16 15.90
C ALA A 108 4.58 13.51 15.91
N LYS A 109 4.51 14.30 14.82
CA LYS A 109 5.27 15.56 14.67
C LYS A 109 4.58 16.73 15.36
N GLN A 110 4.76 16.85 16.67
CA GLN A 110 4.13 17.89 17.50
C GLN A 110 4.46 19.32 17.05
N GLU A 111 5.63 19.52 16.45
CA GLU A 111 6.10 20.80 15.92
C GLU A 111 5.37 21.23 14.63
N ASP A 112 4.61 20.35 13.99
CA ASP A 112 3.87 20.65 12.76
C ASP A 112 2.36 20.50 12.96
N PRO A 113 1.63 21.58 13.30
CA PRO A 113 0.20 21.52 13.57
C PRO A 113 -0.66 21.04 12.38
N LYS A 114 -0.14 21.11 11.16
CA LYS A 114 -0.84 20.64 9.95
C LYS A 114 -0.84 19.12 9.87
N ARG A 115 0.17 18.48 10.45
CA ARG A 115 0.36 17.02 10.44
C ARG A 115 0.07 16.38 11.78
N TYR A 116 0.39 17.07 12.86
CA TYR A 116 0.24 16.53 14.20
C TYR A 116 -1.18 16.07 14.49
N ALA A 117 -1.32 14.84 14.92
CA ALA A 117 -2.51 14.28 15.52
C ALA A 117 -2.09 13.61 16.83
N ASN A 118 -2.60 14.07 17.96
CA ASN A 118 -2.37 13.38 19.22
C ASN A 118 -2.95 11.96 19.17
N ILE A 119 -2.68 11.13 20.16
CA ILE A 119 -3.09 9.73 20.14
C ILE A 119 -4.61 9.55 19.95
N ASN A 120 -5.43 10.36 20.60
CA ASN A 120 -6.88 10.28 20.48
C ASN A 120 -7.34 10.68 19.06
N ASP A 121 -6.79 11.78 18.52
CA ASP A 121 -7.09 12.23 17.17
C ASP A 121 -6.62 11.21 16.12
N TYR A 122 -5.44 10.62 16.30
CA TYR A 122 -4.92 9.57 15.43
C TYR A 122 -5.83 8.34 15.41
N GLU A 123 -6.25 7.85 16.58
CA GLU A 123 -7.20 6.74 16.68
C GLU A 123 -8.53 7.09 15.99
N GLN A 124 -9.06 8.31 16.26
CA GLN A 124 -10.32 8.74 15.67
C GLN A 124 -10.22 8.86 14.14
N ASN A 125 -9.12 9.40 13.63
CA ASN A 125 -8.89 9.50 12.18
C ASN A 125 -8.86 8.11 11.53
N LEU A 126 -8.11 7.17 12.11
CA LEU A 126 -8.05 5.80 11.61
C LEU A 126 -9.42 5.11 11.65
N MET A 127 -10.18 5.27 12.74
CA MET A 127 -11.53 4.72 12.85
C MET A 127 -12.45 5.31 11.77
N THR A 128 -12.39 6.62 11.56
CA THR A 128 -13.17 7.32 10.52
C THR A 128 -12.85 6.77 9.13
N MET A 129 -11.56 6.60 8.80
CA MET A 129 -11.16 6.03 7.51
C MET A 129 -11.69 4.59 7.35
N ILE A 130 -11.58 3.76 8.38
CA ILE A 130 -12.06 2.37 8.36
C ILE A 130 -13.60 2.31 8.21
N GLU A 131 -14.34 3.14 8.93
CA GLU A 131 -15.81 3.22 8.84
C GLU A 131 -16.27 3.62 7.44
N GLN A 132 -15.64 4.64 6.87
CA GLN A 132 -15.97 5.11 5.53
C GLN A 132 -15.65 4.05 4.46
N ALA A 133 -14.50 3.36 4.58
CA ALA A 133 -14.16 2.24 3.72
C ALA A 133 -15.18 1.10 3.83
N LYS A 134 -15.58 0.73 5.06
CA LYS A 134 -16.61 -0.30 5.29
C LYS A 134 -17.98 0.09 4.71
N LYS A 135 -18.38 1.37 4.81
CA LYS A 135 -19.60 1.88 4.15
C LYS A 135 -19.57 1.72 2.64
N LYS A 136 -18.39 1.82 2.03
CA LYS A 136 -18.14 1.53 0.61
C LYS A 136 -18.00 0.03 0.31
N HIS A 137 -18.17 -0.84 1.31
CA HIS A 137 -17.95 -2.28 1.21
C HIS A 137 -16.53 -2.70 0.79
N LEU A 138 -15.52 -1.90 1.15
CA LEU A 138 -14.13 -2.27 0.96
C LEU A 138 -13.70 -3.30 2.01
N LYS A 139 -12.69 -4.09 1.67
CA LYS A 139 -11.94 -4.92 2.59
C LYS A 139 -10.78 -4.09 3.15
N VAL A 140 -10.71 -3.94 4.46
CA VAL A 140 -9.73 -3.06 5.10
C VAL A 140 -8.68 -3.88 5.83
N ILE A 141 -7.42 -3.47 5.71
CA ILE A 141 -6.27 -3.93 6.49
C ILE A 141 -5.64 -2.68 7.09
N LEU A 142 -5.37 -2.70 8.39
CA LEU A 142 -4.61 -1.66 9.07
C LEU A 142 -3.18 -2.13 9.29
N CYS A 143 -2.20 -1.22 9.14
CA CYS A 143 -0.81 -1.45 9.48
C CYS A 143 -0.36 -0.52 10.59
N THR A 144 0.49 -1.00 11.49
CA THR A 144 1.29 -0.13 12.34
C THR A 144 2.37 0.57 11.50
N PRO A 145 2.89 1.75 11.91
CA PRO A 145 4.01 2.37 11.20
C PRO A 145 5.24 1.45 11.18
N VAL A 146 6.01 1.51 10.11
CA VAL A 146 7.31 0.81 10.02
C VAL A 146 8.29 1.40 11.03
N SER A 147 9.10 0.59 11.68
CA SER A 147 10.10 1.05 12.63
C SER A 147 11.15 1.96 11.97
N ARG A 148 11.59 2.98 12.67
CA ARG A 148 12.81 3.72 12.32
C ARG A 148 14.03 2.95 12.81
N ARG A 149 15.12 3.10 12.09
CA ARG A 149 16.44 2.65 12.54
C ARG A 149 16.99 3.67 13.54
N SER A 150 16.81 3.42 14.80
CA SER A 150 17.21 4.37 15.86
C SER A 150 18.13 3.71 16.87
N TYR A 151 19.40 4.07 16.83
CA TYR A 151 20.42 3.56 17.73
C TYR A 151 21.12 4.70 18.49
N LYS A 152 21.42 4.44 19.75
CA LYS A 152 22.27 5.28 20.58
C LYS A 152 23.24 4.37 21.33
N GLU A 153 24.54 4.60 21.15
CA GLU A 153 25.59 3.79 21.79
C GLU A 153 25.44 2.28 21.50
N GLY A 154 25.05 1.95 20.26
CA GLY A 154 24.81 0.56 19.81
C GLY A 154 23.51 -0.07 20.33
N GLN A 155 22.71 0.63 21.10
CA GLN A 155 21.42 0.14 21.59
C GLN A 155 20.27 0.73 20.79
N TYR A 156 19.38 -0.14 20.32
CA TYR A 156 18.14 0.28 19.65
C TYR A 156 17.19 0.94 20.66
N TYR A 157 16.51 2.00 20.24
CA TYR A 157 15.40 2.61 20.97
C TYR A 157 14.25 2.97 20.04
N ASP A 158 13.02 2.74 20.49
CA ASP A 158 11.83 3.10 19.73
C ASP A 158 11.54 4.60 19.76
N THR A 159 11.19 5.16 18.59
CA THR A 159 10.87 6.58 18.42
C THR A 159 9.41 6.83 18.03
N HIS A 160 8.57 5.78 17.99
CA HIS A 160 7.17 5.92 17.61
C HIS A 160 6.23 6.16 18.81
N GLY A 161 6.75 5.98 20.04
CA GLY A 161 5.95 6.17 21.25
C GLY A 161 4.67 5.33 21.24
N ALA A 162 3.53 5.96 21.49
CA ALA A 162 2.25 5.26 21.64
C ALA A 162 1.50 4.99 20.30
N TYR A 163 1.99 5.47 19.16
CA TYR A 163 1.27 5.35 17.87
C TYR A 163 1.09 3.91 17.40
N PRO A 164 2.09 3.01 17.47
CA PRO A 164 1.90 1.61 17.10
C PRO A 164 0.83 0.92 17.96
N GLU A 165 0.84 1.18 19.27
CA GLU A 165 -0.14 0.61 20.18
C GLU A 165 -1.55 1.16 19.93
N ALA A 166 -1.67 2.44 19.58
CA ALA A 166 -2.93 3.05 19.17
C ALA A 166 -3.50 2.36 17.91
N ALA A 167 -2.67 2.09 16.90
CA ALA A 167 -3.10 1.35 15.71
C ALA A 167 -3.57 -0.08 16.04
N ARG A 168 -2.88 -0.79 16.96
CA ARG A 168 -3.31 -2.12 17.45
C ARG A 168 -4.69 -2.07 18.11
N ARG A 169 -4.92 -1.07 18.99
CA ARG A 169 -6.22 -0.86 19.62
C ARG A 169 -7.33 -0.59 18.61
N VAL A 170 -7.06 0.28 17.64
CA VAL A 170 -8.02 0.59 16.56
C VAL A 170 -8.34 -0.65 15.74
N ALA A 171 -7.35 -1.43 15.30
CA ALA A 171 -7.59 -2.66 14.54
C ALA A 171 -8.49 -3.64 15.30
N LYS A 172 -8.21 -3.84 16.58
CA LYS A 172 -9.02 -4.69 17.47
C LYS A 172 -10.44 -4.15 17.61
N ARG A 173 -10.59 -2.85 17.92
CA ARG A 173 -11.90 -2.19 18.12
C ARG A 173 -12.75 -2.22 16.86
N MET A 174 -12.12 -1.98 15.71
CA MET A 174 -12.79 -1.94 14.42
C MET A 174 -12.96 -3.32 13.78
N ASN A 175 -12.45 -4.39 14.42
CA ASN A 175 -12.45 -5.75 13.89
C ASN A 175 -11.96 -5.81 12.43
N VAL A 176 -10.73 -5.35 12.19
CA VAL A 176 -10.03 -5.43 10.92
C VAL A 176 -8.68 -6.13 11.11
N PRO A 177 -8.18 -6.86 10.10
CA PRO A 177 -6.83 -7.42 10.13
C PRO A 177 -5.78 -6.34 10.39
N LEU A 178 -4.75 -6.69 11.17
CA LEU A 178 -3.60 -5.84 11.45
C LEU A 178 -2.32 -6.48 10.90
N LEU A 179 -1.57 -5.74 10.09
CA LEU A 179 -0.18 -6.06 9.81
C LEU A 179 0.70 -5.26 10.79
N ASP A 180 1.24 -5.94 11.77
CA ASP A 180 2.08 -5.30 12.80
C ASP A 180 3.50 -5.09 12.29
N LEU A 181 3.61 -4.22 11.28
CA LEU A 181 4.90 -3.88 10.66
C LEU A 181 5.88 -3.25 11.64
N HIS A 182 5.39 -2.53 12.67
CA HIS A 182 6.26 -1.99 13.72
C HIS A 182 6.98 -3.11 14.47
N ALA A 183 6.26 -4.12 14.92
CA ALA A 183 6.86 -5.23 15.66
C ALA A 183 7.88 -5.99 14.82
N THR A 184 7.49 -6.40 13.59
CA THR A 184 8.37 -7.20 12.73
C THR A 184 9.57 -6.42 12.20
N SER A 185 9.41 -5.15 11.85
CA SER A 185 10.54 -4.32 11.41
C SER A 185 11.47 -3.92 12.56
N THR A 186 10.94 -3.74 13.77
CA THR A 186 11.77 -3.52 14.98
C THR A 186 12.66 -4.74 15.23
N GLU A 187 12.07 -5.93 15.27
CA GLU A 187 12.82 -7.19 15.44
C GLU A 187 13.89 -7.36 14.36
N TRP A 188 13.52 -7.08 13.11
CA TRP A 188 14.44 -7.16 11.98
C TRP A 188 15.62 -6.17 12.12
N VAL A 189 15.36 -4.90 12.42
CA VAL A 189 16.41 -3.88 12.61
C VAL A 189 17.33 -4.27 13.77
N GLN A 190 16.77 -4.71 14.91
CA GLN A 190 17.56 -5.16 16.05
C GLN A 190 18.44 -6.36 15.75
N ARG A 191 17.94 -7.36 15.00
CA ARG A 191 18.70 -8.54 14.59
C ARG A 191 19.85 -8.19 13.65
N MET A 192 19.66 -7.20 12.77
CA MET A 192 20.72 -6.70 11.88
C MET A 192 21.79 -5.89 12.63
N GLY A 193 21.43 -5.23 13.73
CA GLY A 193 22.32 -4.35 14.47
C GLY A 193 22.51 -2.98 13.83
N ASP A 194 23.27 -2.11 14.51
CA ASP A 194 23.41 -0.70 14.13
C ASP A 194 24.06 -0.55 12.75
N ASP A 195 25.20 -1.22 12.49
CA ASP A 195 25.95 -1.00 11.25
C ASP A 195 25.27 -1.66 10.03
N ASP A 196 24.93 -2.95 10.10
CA ASP A 196 24.39 -3.66 8.96
C ASP A 196 23.00 -3.15 8.54
N SER A 197 22.20 -2.68 9.49
CA SER A 197 20.89 -2.11 9.18
C SER A 197 20.93 -0.82 8.35
N LYS A 198 22.07 -0.09 8.33
CA LYS A 198 22.25 1.13 7.51
C LYS A 198 21.99 0.88 6.02
N ALA A 199 22.38 -0.29 5.51
CA ALA A 199 22.24 -0.65 4.11
C ALA A 199 20.79 -0.68 3.61
N PHE A 200 19.81 -0.76 4.51
CA PHE A 200 18.38 -0.84 4.18
C PHE A 200 17.65 0.51 4.31
N PHE A 201 18.31 1.50 4.90
CA PHE A 201 17.78 2.84 5.08
C PHE A 201 18.55 3.86 4.25
N MET A 202 18.03 5.08 4.14
CA MET A 202 18.61 6.13 3.32
C MET A 202 19.88 6.74 3.97
N ASN A 203 20.80 5.86 4.38
CA ASN A 203 22.18 6.21 4.72
C ASN A 203 23.02 6.12 3.44
N VAL A 204 23.25 7.26 2.80
CA VAL A 204 23.89 7.41 1.49
C VAL A 204 25.26 8.06 1.70
N ALA A 205 26.30 7.45 1.14
CA ALA A 205 27.65 8.01 1.20
C ALA A 205 27.78 9.20 0.21
N PRO A 206 28.71 10.14 0.46
CA PRO A 206 29.03 11.19 -0.50
C PRO A 206 29.40 10.60 -1.88
N GLY A 207 28.79 11.12 -2.95
CA GLY A 207 29.00 10.67 -4.32
C GLY A 207 28.26 9.39 -4.73
N GLU A 208 27.53 8.74 -3.81
CA GLU A 208 26.81 7.50 -4.12
C GLU A 208 25.58 7.70 -5.01
N CYS A 209 24.90 8.84 -4.89
CA CYS A 209 23.78 9.16 -5.77
C CYS A 209 23.70 10.65 -6.07
N THR A 210 23.12 10.99 -7.22
CA THR A 210 23.08 12.38 -7.72
C THR A 210 22.18 13.29 -6.90
N LYS A 211 21.13 12.75 -6.29
CA LYS A 211 20.20 13.53 -5.47
C LYS A 211 20.82 13.99 -4.15
N TYR A 212 21.77 13.26 -3.61
CA TYR A 212 22.45 13.56 -2.35
C TYR A 212 23.97 13.49 -2.54
N PRO A 213 24.58 14.46 -3.29
CA PRO A 213 26.00 14.43 -3.62
C PRO A 213 26.90 14.45 -2.39
N ASP A 214 26.47 15.12 -1.32
CA ASP A 214 27.21 15.21 -0.05
C ASP A 214 26.85 14.06 0.93
N GLY A 215 26.05 13.07 0.45
CA GLY A 215 25.53 11.99 1.27
C GLY A 215 24.25 12.36 2.02
N LYS A 216 23.68 11.37 2.71
CA LYS A 216 22.47 11.52 3.54
C LYS A 216 22.50 10.53 4.69
N ASN A 217 22.10 10.98 5.87
CA ASN A 217 21.87 10.12 7.02
C ASN A 217 20.38 10.18 7.40
N ASP A 218 19.60 9.20 6.93
CA ASP A 218 18.17 9.14 7.16
C ASP A 218 17.77 7.72 7.58
N ASN A 219 17.38 7.63 8.81
CA ASN A 219 17.05 6.39 9.49
C ASN A 219 15.53 6.07 9.45
N THR A 220 14.77 6.77 8.61
CA THR A 220 13.32 6.60 8.45
C THR A 220 12.97 6.02 7.09
N HIS A 221 13.51 6.61 6.02
CA HIS A 221 13.19 6.21 4.66
C HIS A 221 14.04 5.02 4.21
N LEU A 222 13.45 4.20 3.34
CA LEU A 222 14.01 2.91 2.95
C LEU A 222 14.74 3.03 1.61
N ARG A 223 15.83 2.30 1.46
CA ARG A 223 16.37 1.90 0.15
C ARG A 223 15.52 0.79 -0.43
N GLU A 224 15.77 0.43 -1.69
CA GLU A 224 15.06 -0.66 -2.38
C GLU A 224 15.08 -1.96 -1.57
N ALA A 225 16.23 -2.39 -1.08
CA ALA A 225 16.35 -3.61 -0.28
C ALA A 225 15.51 -3.56 1.00
N GLY A 226 15.48 -2.41 1.68
CA GLY A 226 14.63 -2.21 2.87
C GLY A 226 13.14 -2.21 2.54
N ALA A 227 12.75 -1.57 1.44
CA ALA A 227 11.38 -1.53 0.97
C ALA A 227 10.87 -2.92 0.54
N LEU A 228 11.70 -3.71 -0.13
CA LEU A 228 11.43 -5.11 -0.44
C LEU A 228 11.26 -5.93 0.85
N GLU A 229 12.15 -5.79 1.82
CA GLU A 229 12.05 -6.54 3.08
C GLU A 229 10.73 -6.23 3.82
N ILE A 230 10.32 -4.97 3.92
CA ILE A 230 9.02 -4.61 4.52
C ILE A 230 7.86 -5.18 3.72
N GLY A 231 7.92 -5.14 2.39
CA GLY A 231 6.91 -5.76 1.52
C GLY A 231 6.80 -7.28 1.75
N ARG A 232 7.95 -7.96 1.90
CA ARG A 232 8.02 -9.39 2.22
C ARG A 232 7.36 -9.71 3.56
N GLN A 233 7.68 -8.93 4.61
CA GLN A 233 7.07 -9.09 5.94
C GLN A 233 5.54 -8.90 5.86
N ALA A 234 5.07 -7.90 5.12
CA ALA A 234 3.64 -7.68 4.91
C ALA A 234 2.98 -8.88 4.20
N ALA A 235 3.59 -9.39 3.13
CA ALA A 235 3.08 -10.54 2.38
C ALA A 235 3.02 -11.80 3.25
N GLU A 236 4.06 -12.08 4.02
CA GLU A 236 4.08 -13.21 4.96
C GLU A 236 3.00 -13.10 6.04
N MET A 237 2.81 -11.91 6.63
CA MET A 237 1.75 -11.71 7.61
C MET A 237 0.36 -11.93 7.00
N ILE A 238 0.11 -11.49 5.76
CA ILE A 238 -1.15 -11.71 5.06
C ILE A 238 -1.44 -13.22 4.91
N VAL A 239 -0.44 -14.00 4.54
CA VAL A 239 -0.56 -15.46 4.38
C VAL A 239 -0.72 -16.15 5.73
N ASN A 240 0.14 -15.86 6.70
CA ASN A 240 0.17 -16.49 8.02
C ASN A 240 -1.09 -16.22 8.83
N GLN A 241 -1.64 -14.99 8.73
CA GLN A 241 -2.90 -14.63 9.38
C GLN A 241 -4.14 -15.10 8.58
N LYS A 242 -3.92 -15.75 7.43
CA LYS A 242 -5.00 -16.24 6.55
C LYS A 242 -6.00 -15.14 6.16
N ILE A 243 -5.50 -13.96 5.80
CA ILE A 243 -6.33 -12.85 5.30
C ILE A 243 -6.83 -13.20 3.89
N LYS A 244 -7.80 -14.10 3.80
CA LYS A 244 -8.23 -14.81 2.58
C LYS A 244 -8.50 -13.89 1.38
N PHE A 245 -9.05 -12.70 1.62
CA PHE A 245 -9.41 -11.77 0.54
C PHE A 245 -8.19 -11.16 -0.16
N LEU A 246 -6.99 -11.15 0.47
CA LEU A 246 -5.74 -10.70 -0.13
C LEU A 246 -4.72 -11.83 -0.31
N ALA A 247 -4.69 -12.83 0.60
CA ALA A 247 -3.73 -13.94 0.55
C ALA A 247 -3.75 -14.71 -0.77
N LYS A 248 -4.91 -14.82 -1.44
CA LYS A 248 -5.05 -15.49 -2.75
C LYS A 248 -4.31 -14.78 -3.89
N TYR A 249 -3.94 -13.53 -3.70
CA TYR A 249 -3.18 -12.74 -4.67
C TYR A 249 -1.68 -12.70 -4.37
N ILE A 250 -1.25 -13.22 -3.21
CA ILE A 250 0.18 -13.32 -2.87
C ILE A 250 0.79 -14.45 -3.70
N ASN A 251 1.91 -14.17 -4.36
CA ASN A 251 2.68 -15.15 -5.12
C ASN A 251 3.20 -16.26 -4.19
N GLN A 252 2.74 -17.49 -4.42
CA GLN A 252 3.11 -18.64 -3.59
C GLN A 252 4.54 -19.14 -3.83
N ASN A 253 5.17 -18.70 -4.93
CA ASN A 253 6.44 -19.28 -5.39
C ASN A 253 7.69 -18.51 -4.96
N GLY A 254 7.59 -17.52 -4.08
CA GLY A 254 8.75 -16.75 -3.59
C GLY A 254 9.56 -16.05 -4.70
N GLN A 255 9.10 -16.09 -5.95
CA GLN A 255 9.74 -15.41 -7.07
C GLN A 255 9.40 -13.92 -7.00
N VAL A 256 10.29 -13.16 -6.40
CA VAL A 256 10.31 -11.71 -6.54
C VAL A 256 10.45 -11.40 -8.02
N ARG A 257 9.40 -10.91 -8.65
CA ARG A 257 9.48 -10.37 -10.01
C ARG A 257 10.22 -9.04 -9.95
N TYR A 258 11.54 -9.08 -10.13
CA TYR A 258 12.30 -7.85 -10.37
C TYR A 258 11.89 -7.28 -11.72
N THR A 259 11.12 -6.21 -11.72
CA THR A 259 10.68 -5.54 -12.95
C THR A 259 11.71 -4.56 -13.51
N THR A 260 12.85 -4.36 -12.83
CA THR A 260 13.94 -3.55 -13.38
C THR A 260 15.28 -4.04 -12.79
N PRO A 261 16.27 -4.41 -13.60
CA PRO A 261 17.61 -4.64 -13.09
C PRO A 261 18.19 -3.28 -12.68
N CYS A 262 18.34 -3.06 -11.38
CA CYS A 262 19.24 -2.02 -10.91
C CYS A 262 20.65 -2.48 -11.28
N ASN A 263 21.27 -1.86 -12.29
CA ASN A 263 22.67 -2.02 -12.60
C ASN A 263 23.49 -1.47 -11.43
N LEU A 264 23.75 -2.32 -10.45
CA LEU A 264 24.84 -2.11 -9.51
C LEU A 264 26.14 -2.32 -10.31
N LYS A 265 26.76 -1.20 -10.75
CA LYS A 265 28.17 -1.16 -11.08
C LYS A 265 28.95 -0.67 -9.88
#